data_0420bc62aa0d5f660dcfdaaf16a4c666
#
_entry.id   0420bc62aa0d5f660dcfdaaf16a4c666
#
_cell.length_a   1.000
_cell.length_b   1.000
_cell.length_c   1.000
_cell.angle_alpha   90.00
_cell.angle_beta   90.00
_cell.angle_gamma   90.00
#
_symmetry.space_group_name_H-M   'P 1'
#
loop_
_entity.id
_entity.type
_entity.pdbx_description
1 polymer ?
#
loop_
_entity_poly.entity_id
_entity_poly.type
_entity_poly.pdbx_seq_one_letter_code
_entity_poly.pdbx_strand_id
1 'polypeptide(L)'
;GLGDVYKRQVQTNKDAHDYYLRLTNLYAQIRAVGVNYNQTVKAIHTNFNDRRAVALLSRLEKHTQELTVLFGQVVRLTEEFNRRWSVE
;
A
#
# COMPACT_ATOMS: atom_id res chain seq x y z
N GLY A 1 13.48 3.83 35.57
CA GLY A 1 13.32 5.21 35.93
C GLY A 1 12.33 5.94 35.06
N LEU A 2 11.85 7.06 35.56
CA LEU A 2 10.92 7.92 34.83
C LEU A 2 11.52 8.44 33.53
N GLY A 3 12.82 8.67 33.51
CA GLY A 3 13.50 9.12 32.30
C GLY A 3 13.49 8.09 31.18
N ASP A 4 13.62 6.82 31.51
CA ASP A 4 13.61 5.75 30.54
C ASP A 4 12.22 5.57 29.92
N VAL A 5 11.19 5.64 30.75
CA VAL A 5 9.79 5.58 30.29
C VAL A 5 9.50 6.76 29.36
N TYR A 6 9.96 7.93 29.70
CA TYR A 6 9.78 9.15 28.89
C TYR A 6 10.50 9.03 27.55
N LYS A 7 11.74 8.53 27.55
CA LYS A 7 12.50 8.31 26.31
C LYS A 7 11.81 7.30 25.41
N ARG A 8 11.27 6.22 25.96
CA ARG A 8 10.52 5.21 25.22
C ARG A 8 9.30 5.84 24.55
N GLN A 9 8.55 6.66 25.28
CA GLN A 9 7.37 7.34 24.72
C GLN A 9 7.75 8.25 23.55
N VAL A 10 8.85 8.98 23.66
CA VAL A 10 9.32 9.85 22.57
C VAL A 10 9.72 9.03 21.35
N GLN A 11 10.45 7.94 21.54
CA GLN A 11 10.86 7.06 20.44
C GLN A 11 9.64 6.38 19.81
N THR A 12 8.71 5.91 20.63
CA THR A 12 7.48 5.28 20.17
C THR A 12 6.66 6.21 19.30
N ASN A 13 6.53 7.47 19.72
CA ASN A 13 5.79 8.48 18.96
C ASN A 13 6.46 8.77 17.62
N LYS A 14 7.78 8.83 17.61
CA LYS A 14 8.54 9.06 16.38
C LYS A 14 8.39 7.88 15.43
N ASP A 15 8.51 6.65 15.93
CA ASP A 15 8.35 5.44 15.12
C ASP A 15 6.94 5.33 14.56
N ALA A 16 5.94 5.64 15.38
CA ALA A 16 4.55 5.65 14.95
C ALA A 16 4.30 6.71 13.87
N HIS A 17 4.91 7.88 14.02
CA HIS A 17 4.81 8.96 13.05
C HIS A 17 5.47 8.57 11.72
N ASP A 18 6.66 8.00 11.76
CA ASP A 18 7.37 7.53 10.56
C ASP A 18 6.58 6.44 9.86
N TYR A 19 6.02 5.49 10.62
CA TYR A 19 5.16 4.43 10.08
C TYR A 19 3.95 5.04 9.37
N TYR A 20 3.30 6.00 10.01
CA TYR A 20 2.13 6.67 9.46
C TYR A 20 2.45 7.38 8.13
N LEU A 21 3.60 8.08 8.08
CA LEU A 21 4.02 8.77 6.86
C LEU A 21 4.28 7.79 5.72
N ARG A 22 4.96 6.69 6.00
CA ARG A 22 5.24 5.65 5.00
C ARG A 22 3.95 4.98 4.53
N LEU A 23 3.06 4.69 5.47
CA LEU A 23 1.76 4.10 5.15
C LEU A 23 0.93 5.04 4.30
N THR A 24 0.93 6.32 4.60
CA THR A 24 0.22 7.34 3.83
C THR A 24 0.75 7.43 2.39
N ASN A 25 2.07 7.36 2.23
CA ASN A 25 2.69 7.33 0.91
C ASN A 25 2.27 6.12 0.10
N LEU A 26 2.30 4.94 0.72
CA LEU A 26 1.87 3.70 0.07
C LEU A 26 0.39 3.76 -0.29
N TYR A 27 -0.43 4.29 0.62
CA TYR A 27 -1.86 4.46 0.37
C TYR A 27 -2.12 5.35 -0.84
N ALA A 28 -1.39 6.45 -0.97
CA ALA A 28 -1.54 7.36 -2.11
C ALA A 28 -1.18 6.64 -3.43
N GLN A 29 -0.14 5.84 -3.44
CA GLN A 29 0.25 5.05 -4.61
C GLN A 29 -0.79 3.98 -4.93
N ILE A 30 -1.27 3.26 -3.92
CA ILE A 30 -2.32 2.24 -4.09
C ILE A 30 -3.58 2.89 -4.67
N ARG A 31 -3.96 4.05 -4.14
CA ARG A 31 -5.14 4.77 -4.63
C ARG A 31 -4.99 5.17 -6.10
N ALA A 32 -3.82 5.66 -6.49
CA ALA A 32 -3.56 6.06 -7.88
C ALA A 32 -3.67 4.86 -8.82
N VAL A 33 -3.05 3.74 -8.46
CA VAL A 33 -3.14 2.50 -9.26
C VAL A 33 -4.58 1.98 -9.24
N GLY A 34 -5.25 2.05 -8.09
CA GLY A 34 -6.64 1.61 -7.93
C GLY A 34 -7.61 2.36 -8.83
N VAL A 35 -7.43 3.68 -8.98
CA VAL A 35 -8.25 4.48 -9.91
C VAL A 35 -8.04 3.99 -11.33
N ASN A 36 -6.80 3.79 -11.75
CA ASN A 36 -6.47 3.27 -13.07
C ASN A 36 -7.04 1.86 -13.28
N TYR A 37 -6.96 1.02 -12.25
CA TYR A 37 -7.52 -0.32 -12.25
C TYR A 37 -9.03 -0.29 -12.50
N ASN A 38 -9.75 0.53 -11.75
CA ASN A 38 -11.20 0.68 -11.88
C ASN A 38 -11.59 1.20 -13.26
N GLN A 39 -10.85 2.16 -13.81
CA GLN A 39 -11.11 2.68 -15.15
C GLN A 39 -10.93 1.59 -16.19
N THR A 40 -9.90 0.75 -16.06
CA THR A 40 -9.64 -0.36 -16.97
C THR A 40 -10.76 -1.39 -16.90
N VAL A 41 -11.22 -1.73 -15.69
CA VAL A 41 -12.34 -2.67 -15.49
C VAL A 41 -13.61 -2.13 -16.14
N LYS A 42 -13.90 -0.84 -15.95
CA LYS A 42 -15.07 -0.20 -16.57
C LYS A 42 -14.96 -0.21 -18.09
N ALA A 43 -13.77 0.04 -18.63
CA ALA A 43 -13.54 0.02 -20.08
C ALA A 43 -13.76 -1.38 -20.65
N ILE A 44 -13.32 -2.42 -19.96
CA ILE A 44 -13.57 -3.82 -20.36
C ILE A 44 -15.09 -4.08 -20.38
N HIS A 45 -15.78 -3.61 -19.36
CA HIS A 45 -17.22 -3.82 -19.21
C HIS A 45 -18.03 -3.12 -20.31
N THR A 46 -17.59 -1.93 -20.74
CA THR A 46 -18.30 -1.08 -21.69
C THR A 46 -17.97 -1.44 -23.15
N ASN A 47 -16.73 -1.86 -23.42
CA ASN A 47 -16.24 -2.10 -24.77
C ASN A 47 -15.74 -3.56 -24.90
N PHE A 48 -16.66 -4.48 -24.90
CA PHE A 48 -16.33 -5.89 -25.03
C PHE A 48 -16.12 -6.25 -26.51
N ASN A 49 -14.95 -5.87 -27.02
CA ASN A 49 -14.47 -6.24 -28.36
C ASN A 49 -13.16 -6.98 -28.22
N ASP A 50 -12.99 -8.09 -28.91
CA ASP A 50 -11.88 -9.04 -28.70
C ASP A 50 -10.49 -8.38 -28.69
N ARG A 51 -10.22 -7.49 -29.63
CA ARG A 51 -8.92 -6.81 -29.68
C ARG A 51 -8.69 -5.87 -28.52
N ARG A 52 -9.72 -5.10 -28.16
CA ARG A 52 -9.62 -4.16 -27.04
C ARG A 52 -9.61 -4.91 -25.70
N ALA A 53 -10.36 -5.98 -25.61
CA ALA A 53 -10.40 -6.79 -24.39
C ALA A 53 -9.01 -7.34 -24.07
N VAL A 54 -8.28 -7.86 -25.07
CA VAL A 54 -6.93 -8.39 -24.87
C VAL A 54 -5.98 -7.29 -24.38
N ALA A 55 -6.02 -6.10 -25.00
CA ALA A 55 -5.20 -4.96 -24.60
C ALA A 55 -5.53 -4.48 -23.19
N LEU A 56 -6.84 -4.41 -22.87
CA LEU A 56 -7.29 -3.97 -21.55
C LEU A 56 -6.96 -4.98 -20.47
N LEU A 57 -7.05 -6.28 -20.77
CA LEU A 57 -6.65 -7.34 -19.84
C LEU A 57 -5.16 -7.29 -19.56
N SER A 58 -4.36 -6.98 -20.58
CA SER A 58 -2.91 -6.81 -20.42
C SER A 58 -2.60 -5.63 -19.48
N ARG A 59 -3.33 -4.51 -19.63
CA ARG A 59 -3.19 -3.36 -18.72
C ARG A 59 -3.65 -3.71 -17.31
N LEU A 60 -4.75 -4.45 -17.21
CA LEU A 60 -5.28 -4.89 -15.92
C LEU A 60 -4.26 -5.77 -15.19
N GLU A 61 -3.63 -6.69 -15.91
CA GLU A 61 -2.55 -7.53 -15.36
C GLU A 61 -1.42 -6.68 -14.80
N LYS A 62 -0.98 -5.67 -15.56
CA LYS A 62 0.07 -4.75 -15.12
C LYS A 62 -0.32 -4.02 -13.84
N HIS A 63 -1.53 -3.47 -13.80
CA HIS A 63 -2.02 -2.76 -12.61
C HIS A 63 -2.16 -3.70 -11.42
N THR A 64 -2.59 -4.96 -11.66
CA THR A 64 -2.68 -5.98 -10.62
C THR A 64 -1.30 -6.28 -10.04
N GLN A 65 -0.27 -6.40 -10.89
CA GLN A 65 1.09 -6.62 -10.45
C GLN A 65 1.61 -5.44 -9.61
N GLU A 66 1.32 -4.21 -10.04
CA GLU A 66 1.70 -3.01 -9.30
C GLU A 66 1.03 -2.99 -7.92
N LEU A 67 -0.26 -3.31 -7.84
CA LEU A 67 -0.98 -3.39 -6.57
C LEU A 67 -0.41 -4.48 -5.68
N THR A 68 -0.06 -5.63 -6.24
CA THR A 68 0.53 -6.74 -5.49
C THR A 68 1.84 -6.31 -4.82
N VAL A 69 2.68 -5.60 -5.55
CA VAL A 69 3.95 -5.07 -5.02
C VAL A 69 3.68 -4.08 -3.89
N LEU A 70 2.74 -3.16 -4.09
CA LEU A 70 2.42 -2.14 -3.09
C LEU A 70 1.81 -2.76 -1.82
N PHE A 71 0.91 -3.72 -1.97
CA PHE A 71 0.34 -4.44 -0.82
C PHE A 71 1.42 -5.22 -0.08
N GLY A 72 2.36 -5.83 -0.80
CA GLY A 72 3.51 -6.49 -0.20
C GLY A 72 4.35 -5.54 0.64
N GLN A 73 4.53 -4.31 0.19
CA GLN A 73 5.25 -3.28 0.95
C GLN A 73 4.49 -2.87 2.20
N VAL A 74 3.16 -2.76 2.13
CA VAL A 74 2.32 -2.47 3.31
C VAL A 74 2.47 -3.59 4.34
N VAL A 75 2.42 -4.84 3.90
CA VAL A 75 2.57 -6.00 4.79
C VAL A 75 3.92 -5.96 5.50
N ARG A 76 5.00 -5.74 4.74
CA ARG A 76 6.35 -5.67 5.32
C ARG A 76 6.48 -4.53 6.32
N LEU A 77 5.95 -3.37 5.98
CA LEU A 77 5.99 -2.20 6.85
C LEU A 77 5.22 -2.48 8.15
N THR A 78 4.06 -3.11 8.05
CA THR A 78 3.23 -3.47 9.20
C THR A 78 3.92 -4.51 10.07
N GLU A 79 4.55 -5.51 9.46
CA GLU A 79 5.31 -6.54 10.20
C GLU A 79 6.49 -5.93 10.93
N GLU A 80 7.20 -5.02 10.28
CA GLU A 80 8.34 -4.32 10.88
C GLU A 80 7.91 -3.50 12.09
N PHE A 81 6.80 -2.77 11.95
CA PHE A 81 6.24 -1.98 13.02
C PHE A 81 5.79 -2.87 14.19
N ASN A 82 5.07 -3.94 13.89
CA ASN A 82 4.59 -4.89 14.91
C ASN A 82 5.75 -5.55 15.65
N ARG A 83 6.83 -5.86 14.94
CA ARG A 83 8.01 -6.44 15.54
C ARG A 83 8.64 -5.50 16.58
N ARG A 84 8.70 -4.20 16.26
CA ARG A 84 9.24 -3.19 17.18
C ARG A 84 8.35 -2.99 18.40
N TRP A 85 7.03 -3.10 18.22
CA TRP A 85 6.08 -2.92 19.31
C TRP A 85 5.92 -4.16 20.18
N SER A 86 6.12 -5.36 19.63
CA SER A 86 5.87 -6.61 20.34
C SER A 86 7.07 -7.09 21.15
N VAL A 87 8.22 -6.42 21.07
CA VAL A 87 9.42 -6.75 21.85
C VAL A 87 9.26 -6.35 23.33
N GLU A 88 8.17 -5.75 23.66
CA GLU A 88 7.82 -5.46 25.03
C GLU A 88 6.97 -6.57 25.63
#